data_f8d8462a662050c019a1d01d2317feec
#
_entry.id   f8d8462a662050c019a1d01d2317feec
#
_cell.length_a   1.000
_cell.length_b   1.000
_cell.length_c   1.000
_cell.angle_alpha   90.00
_cell.angle_beta   90.00
_cell.angle_gamma   90.00
#
_symmetry.space_group_name_H-M   'P 1'
#
loop_
_entity.id
_entity.type
_entity.pdbx_description
1 polymer ?
#
loop_
_entity_poly.entity_id
_entity_poly.type
_entity_poly.pdbx_seq_one_letter_code
_entity_poly.pdbx_strand_id
1 'polypeptide(L)'
;MLNANLYTDRIDLARYLTKDECLHARVQDPEQLAQRLREGALLPENCLFFSPQKRYALSLVIRAQETLPQVPSLQFPRPITPNLFELNEPDPGAPVLVTGNSEFTLTVLTGLLALTVSPFYLLLVDCRGDTVDMAMVYTSFTADGLKHALTGHDLAVKVNHNRLIIPGFCAPLKEDLARETGWEIMVGPVCAAELPLFLGDAWQGLPS
;
A
#
# COMPACT_ATOMS: atom_id res chain seq x y z
N MET A 1 3.68 20.07 -16.95
CA MET A 1 4.05 19.65 -15.58
C MET A 1 4.48 18.19 -15.67
N LEU A 2 5.63 17.83 -15.13
CA LEU A 2 6.03 16.41 -15.04
C LEU A 2 5.31 15.82 -13.84
N ASN A 3 4.57 14.71 -14.05
CA ASN A 3 3.98 13.95 -12.95
C ASN A 3 5.05 13.05 -12.32
N ALA A 4 4.94 12.83 -11.02
CA ALA A 4 5.83 11.92 -10.33
C ALA A 4 5.57 10.47 -10.79
N ASN A 5 6.63 9.67 -10.75
CA ASN A 5 6.50 8.23 -11.00
C ASN A 5 5.80 7.58 -9.79
N LEU A 6 4.65 6.95 -10.04
CA LEU A 6 3.88 6.22 -9.03
C LEU A 6 4.17 4.72 -9.06
N TYR A 7 5.15 4.27 -9.87
CA TYR A 7 5.58 2.86 -9.97
C TYR A 7 4.45 1.87 -10.34
N THR A 8 3.46 2.32 -11.08
CA THR A 8 2.34 1.47 -11.53
C THR A 8 2.79 0.35 -12.47
N ASP A 9 3.91 0.56 -13.16
CA ASP A 9 4.59 -0.43 -14.01
C ASP A 9 5.20 -1.59 -13.23
N ARG A 10 5.40 -1.44 -11.92
CA ARG A 10 5.95 -2.48 -11.04
C ARG A 10 4.91 -3.37 -10.38
N ILE A 11 3.63 -3.12 -10.63
CA ILE A 11 2.56 -3.94 -10.08
C ILE A 11 2.54 -5.29 -10.79
N ASP A 12 2.69 -6.36 -10.04
CA ASP A 12 2.58 -7.72 -10.53
C ASP A 12 1.20 -8.30 -10.22
N LEU A 13 0.27 -8.16 -11.18
CA LEU A 13 -1.09 -8.71 -11.01
C LEU A 13 -1.11 -10.23 -10.92
N ALA A 14 -0.17 -10.92 -11.60
CA ALA A 14 -0.18 -12.37 -11.71
C ALA A 14 -0.05 -13.05 -10.33
N ARG A 15 0.72 -12.44 -9.41
CA ARG A 15 0.91 -12.95 -8.03
C ARG A 15 -0.36 -13.04 -7.20
N TYR A 16 -1.41 -12.32 -7.61
CA TYR A 16 -2.71 -12.32 -6.92
C TYR A 16 -3.76 -13.21 -7.60
N LEU A 17 -3.41 -13.84 -8.72
CA LEU A 17 -4.32 -14.68 -9.49
C LEU A 17 -4.03 -16.16 -9.24
N THR A 18 -5.10 -16.95 -9.08
CA THR A 18 -5.00 -18.37 -8.76
C THR A 18 -5.16 -19.22 -10.01
N LYS A 19 -4.73 -20.50 -9.93
CA LYS A 19 -4.93 -21.48 -11.00
C LYS A 19 -6.41 -21.74 -11.29
N ASP A 20 -7.25 -21.73 -10.25
CA ASP A 20 -8.69 -21.94 -10.43
C ASP A 20 -9.33 -20.79 -11.20
N GLU A 21 -8.91 -19.55 -10.93
CA GLU A 21 -9.35 -18.38 -11.67
C GLU A 21 -8.91 -18.44 -13.14
N CYS A 22 -7.70 -18.94 -13.40
CA CYS A 22 -7.22 -19.16 -14.76
C CYS A 22 -8.08 -20.18 -15.52
N LEU A 23 -8.48 -21.28 -14.86
CA LEU A 23 -9.38 -22.27 -15.44
C LEU A 23 -10.74 -21.66 -15.80
N HIS A 24 -11.33 -20.86 -14.92
CA HIS A 24 -12.59 -20.18 -15.18
C HIS A 24 -12.49 -19.15 -16.32
N ALA A 25 -11.36 -18.46 -16.41
CA ALA A 25 -11.06 -17.50 -17.48
C ALA A 25 -10.62 -18.17 -18.80
N ARG A 26 -10.46 -19.50 -18.81
CA ARG A 26 -9.95 -20.28 -19.95
C ARG A 26 -8.61 -19.76 -20.47
N VAL A 27 -7.68 -19.56 -19.55
CA VAL A 27 -6.28 -19.21 -19.82
C VAL A 27 -5.34 -20.23 -19.20
N GLN A 28 -4.07 -20.25 -19.63
CA GLN A 28 -3.11 -21.27 -19.22
C GLN A 28 -2.50 -20.98 -17.85
N ASP A 29 -2.25 -19.70 -17.56
CA ASP A 29 -1.51 -19.26 -16.38
C ASP A 29 -1.96 -17.87 -15.90
N PRO A 30 -1.54 -17.47 -14.67
CA PRO A 30 -1.84 -16.15 -14.11
C PRO A 30 -1.34 -14.98 -14.94
N GLU A 31 -0.22 -15.14 -15.65
CA GLU A 31 0.37 -14.10 -16.50
C GLU A 31 -0.56 -13.75 -17.67
N GLN A 32 -1.12 -14.77 -18.33
CA GLN A 32 -2.11 -14.56 -19.41
C GLN A 32 -3.39 -13.93 -18.86
N LEU A 33 -3.84 -14.34 -17.68
CA LEU A 33 -5.01 -13.73 -17.05
C LEU A 33 -4.76 -12.26 -16.73
N ALA A 34 -3.60 -11.95 -16.12
CA ALA A 34 -3.18 -10.59 -15.81
C ALA A 34 -3.10 -9.71 -17.07
N GLN A 35 -2.55 -10.26 -18.16
CA GLN A 35 -2.47 -9.58 -19.45
C GLN A 35 -3.86 -9.23 -19.99
N ARG A 36 -4.79 -10.19 -20.03
CA ARG A 36 -6.16 -9.96 -20.51
C ARG A 36 -6.91 -8.91 -19.69
N LEU A 37 -6.68 -8.89 -18.37
CA LEU A 37 -7.26 -7.87 -17.48
C LEU A 37 -6.69 -6.49 -17.79
N ARG A 38 -5.36 -6.37 -17.98
CA ARG A 38 -4.72 -5.09 -18.32
C ARG A 38 -5.12 -4.55 -19.68
N GLU A 39 -5.29 -5.43 -20.67
CA GLU A 39 -5.71 -5.06 -22.03
C GLU A 39 -7.22 -4.77 -22.14
N GLY A 40 -7.98 -4.95 -21.05
CA GLY A 40 -9.43 -4.78 -21.07
C GLY A 40 -10.20 -5.88 -21.84
N ALA A 41 -9.52 -6.95 -22.25
CA ALA A 41 -10.16 -8.12 -22.86
C ALA A 41 -11.03 -8.89 -21.86
N LEU A 42 -10.75 -8.75 -20.57
CA LEU A 42 -11.58 -9.17 -19.45
C LEU A 42 -11.73 -7.98 -18.50
N LEU A 43 -12.97 -7.68 -18.16
CA LEU A 43 -13.27 -6.65 -17.16
C LEU A 43 -13.51 -7.33 -15.81
N PRO A 44 -12.82 -6.91 -14.73
CA PRO A 44 -12.98 -7.52 -13.41
C PRO A 44 -14.45 -7.60 -12.97
N GLU A 45 -15.23 -6.58 -13.27
CA GLU A 45 -16.63 -6.45 -12.91
C GLU A 45 -17.50 -7.58 -13.50
N ASN A 46 -17.11 -8.11 -14.66
CA ASN A 46 -17.83 -9.17 -15.38
C ASN A 46 -17.33 -10.58 -15.01
N CYS A 47 -16.25 -10.69 -14.23
CA CYS A 47 -15.65 -11.97 -13.85
C CYS A 47 -16.26 -12.47 -12.54
N LEU A 48 -17.39 -13.20 -12.64
CA LEU A 48 -18.13 -13.69 -11.45
C LEU A 48 -17.35 -14.75 -10.64
N PHE A 49 -16.27 -15.28 -11.16
CA PHE A 49 -15.38 -16.20 -10.44
C PHE A 49 -14.44 -15.48 -9.45
N PHE A 50 -14.29 -14.16 -9.53
CA PHE A 50 -13.66 -13.38 -8.49
C PHE A 50 -14.67 -13.02 -7.39
N SER A 51 -14.21 -12.95 -6.15
CA SER A 51 -15.01 -12.39 -5.06
C SER A 51 -15.34 -10.90 -5.34
N PRO A 52 -16.43 -10.36 -4.79
CA PRO A 52 -16.75 -8.93 -4.96
C PRO A 52 -15.59 -8.01 -4.56
N GLN A 53 -14.91 -8.31 -3.44
CA GLN A 53 -13.77 -7.55 -2.95
C GLN A 53 -12.60 -7.60 -3.95
N LYS A 54 -12.28 -8.79 -4.48
CA LYS A 54 -11.20 -8.95 -5.45
C LYS A 54 -11.51 -8.26 -6.77
N ARG A 55 -12.77 -8.30 -7.23
CA ARG A 55 -13.19 -7.55 -8.43
C ARG A 55 -12.96 -6.06 -8.26
N TYR A 56 -13.38 -5.52 -7.10
CA TYR A 56 -13.18 -4.11 -6.78
C TYR A 56 -11.69 -3.76 -6.72
N ALA A 57 -10.89 -4.54 -6.00
CA ALA A 57 -9.45 -4.33 -5.91
C ALA A 57 -8.75 -4.38 -7.27
N LEU A 58 -9.07 -5.36 -8.12
CA LEU A 58 -8.54 -5.46 -9.48
C LEU A 58 -8.91 -4.24 -10.33
N SER A 59 -10.16 -3.77 -10.25
CA SER A 59 -10.61 -2.59 -10.98
C SER A 59 -9.85 -1.34 -10.56
N LEU A 60 -9.58 -1.15 -9.25
CA LEU A 60 -8.77 -0.04 -8.76
C LEU A 60 -7.34 -0.10 -9.27
N VAL A 61 -6.72 -1.28 -9.20
CA VAL A 61 -5.31 -1.45 -9.60
C VAL A 61 -5.12 -1.27 -11.11
N ILE A 62 -6.03 -1.82 -11.92
CA ILE A 62 -5.95 -1.69 -13.38
C ILE A 62 -6.12 -0.23 -13.81
N ARG A 63 -6.99 0.52 -13.13
CA ARG A 63 -7.22 1.95 -13.36
C ARG A 63 -6.39 2.86 -12.48
N ALA A 64 -5.27 2.38 -11.94
CA ALA A 64 -4.47 3.13 -10.98
C ALA A 64 -4.02 4.52 -11.49
N GLN A 65 -3.75 4.66 -12.78
CA GLN A 65 -3.38 5.95 -13.38
C GLN A 65 -4.54 6.95 -13.41
N GLU A 66 -5.80 6.47 -13.37
CA GLU A 66 -7.01 7.30 -13.36
C GLU A 66 -7.47 7.60 -11.93
N THR A 67 -7.25 6.65 -11.02
CA THR A 67 -7.75 6.70 -9.63
C THR A 67 -6.79 7.39 -8.67
N LEU A 68 -5.48 7.29 -8.91
CA LEU A 68 -4.49 7.98 -8.08
C LEU A 68 -4.46 9.48 -8.39
N PRO A 69 -4.28 10.32 -7.36
CA PRO A 69 -4.18 11.75 -7.57
C PRO A 69 -2.98 12.08 -8.46
N GLN A 70 -3.16 13.01 -9.39
CA GLN A 70 -2.05 13.57 -10.15
C GLN A 70 -1.24 14.49 -9.24
N VAL A 71 -0.02 14.10 -8.94
CA VAL A 71 0.87 14.88 -8.08
C VAL A 71 2.05 15.38 -8.93
N PRO A 72 2.35 16.67 -8.90
CA PRO A 72 3.50 17.19 -9.63
C PRO A 72 4.79 16.62 -9.03
N SER A 73 5.80 16.41 -9.89
CA SER A 73 7.14 16.08 -9.41
C SER A 73 7.65 17.18 -8.48
N LEU A 74 8.04 16.82 -7.28
CA LEU A 74 8.62 17.75 -6.32
C LEU A 74 10.11 17.88 -6.57
N GLN A 75 10.61 19.13 -6.62
CA GLN A 75 12.05 19.38 -6.74
C GLN A 75 12.77 19.30 -5.38
N PHE A 76 12.03 19.43 -4.29
CA PHE A 76 12.55 19.43 -2.92
C PHE A 76 11.69 18.57 -2.01
N PRO A 77 12.30 17.94 -0.99
CA PRO A 77 11.56 17.27 0.07
C PRO A 77 10.56 18.23 0.74
N ARG A 78 9.35 17.73 1.01
CA ARG A 78 8.33 18.47 1.75
C ARG A 78 7.89 17.63 2.93
N PRO A 79 8.49 17.87 4.11
CA PRO A 79 8.12 17.15 5.30
C PRO A 79 6.77 17.62 5.85
N ILE A 80 5.97 16.66 6.26
CA ILE A 80 4.83 16.89 7.14
C ILE A 80 5.19 16.40 8.55
N THR A 81 4.53 16.91 9.56
CA THR A 81 4.77 16.44 10.92
C THR A 81 4.50 14.95 11.04
N PRO A 82 5.47 14.14 11.51
CA PRO A 82 5.23 12.73 11.81
C PRO A 82 4.02 12.56 12.71
N ASN A 83 3.14 11.65 12.37
CA ASN A 83 1.89 11.44 13.09
C ASN A 83 1.37 10.01 12.90
N LEU A 84 0.45 9.61 13.77
CA LEU A 84 -0.37 8.42 13.62
C LEU A 84 -1.78 8.86 13.22
N PHE A 85 -2.19 8.48 12.01
CA PHE A 85 -3.55 8.70 11.55
C PHE A 85 -4.40 7.46 11.84
N GLU A 86 -5.57 7.68 12.38
CA GLU A 86 -6.60 6.68 12.62
C GLU A 86 -7.68 6.87 11.54
N LEU A 87 -7.73 5.94 10.59
CA LEU A 87 -8.59 6.03 9.41
C LEU A 87 -9.77 5.08 9.55
N ASN A 88 -10.99 5.55 9.31
CA ASN A 88 -12.22 4.78 9.37
C ASN A 88 -12.44 4.08 10.73
N GLU A 89 -12.15 4.80 11.84
CA GLU A 89 -12.37 4.32 13.21
C GLU A 89 -11.72 2.93 13.49
N PRO A 90 -10.38 2.82 13.43
CA PRO A 90 -9.71 1.54 13.52
C PRO A 90 -9.88 0.92 14.91
N ASP A 91 -10.24 -0.35 14.93
CA ASP A 91 -10.20 -1.18 16.12
C ASP A 91 -8.77 -1.68 16.40
N PRO A 92 -8.51 -2.27 17.58
CA PRO A 92 -7.17 -2.77 17.93
C PRO A 92 -6.64 -3.89 17.00
N GLY A 93 -7.46 -4.49 16.16
CA GLY A 93 -7.07 -5.51 15.18
C GLY A 93 -6.75 -4.93 13.80
N ALA A 94 -7.00 -3.64 13.58
CA ALA A 94 -6.83 -2.99 12.29
C ALA A 94 -5.37 -3.00 11.82
N PRO A 95 -5.11 -3.16 10.50
CA PRO A 95 -3.75 -3.13 9.97
C PRO A 95 -3.03 -1.81 10.24
N VAL A 96 -1.73 -1.89 10.52
CA VAL A 96 -0.85 -0.74 10.69
C VAL A 96 0.01 -0.60 9.44
N LEU A 97 -0.24 0.46 8.68
CA LEU A 97 0.56 0.86 7.54
C LEU A 97 1.63 1.86 8.01
N VAL A 98 2.86 1.68 7.58
CA VAL A 98 3.98 2.59 7.90
C VAL A 98 4.47 3.23 6.60
N THR A 99 4.80 4.53 6.65
CA THR A 99 5.43 5.23 5.52
C THR A 99 6.30 6.39 6.01
N GLY A 100 7.02 7.05 5.11
CA GLY A 100 7.74 8.29 5.40
C GLY A 100 6.81 9.51 5.47
N ASN A 101 7.29 10.60 6.06
CA ASN A 101 6.53 11.84 6.27
C ASN A 101 6.57 12.81 5.07
N SER A 102 6.58 12.28 3.85
CA SER A 102 6.53 13.09 2.63
C SER A 102 5.09 13.54 2.33
N GLU A 103 4.90 14.84 2.07
CA GLU A 103 3.63 15.41 1.60
C GLU A 103 3.12 14.67 0.34
N PHE A 104 4.02 14.38 -0.60
CA PHE A 104 3.71 13.63 -1.81
C PHE A 104 3.15 12.24 -1.50
N THR A 105 3.86 11.47 -0.67
CA THR A 105 3.46 10.10 -0.32
C THR A 105 2.11 10.10 0.41
N LEU A 106 1.91 11.04 1.34
CA LEU A 106 0.64 11.16 2.05
C LEU A 106 -0.51 11.50 1.11
N THR A 107 -0.31 12.41 0.14
CA THR A 107 -1.34 12.77 -0.84
C THR A 107 -1.78 11.56 -1.67
N VAL A 108 -0.83 10.74 -2.13
CA VAL A 108 -1.13 9.52 -2.88
C VAL A 108 -1.87 8.50 -2.02
N LEU A 109 -1.38 8.26 -0.80
CA LEU A 109 -1.99 7.29 0.12
C LEU A 109 -3.39 7.71 0.55
N THR A 110 -3.61 8.98 0.91
CA THR A 110 -4.94 9.45 1.31
C THR A 110 -5.92 9.38 0.15
N GLY A 111 -5.50 9.69 -1.08
CA GLY A 111 -6.33 9.51 -2.27
C GLY A 111 -6.75 8.05 -2.48
N LEU A 112 -5.84 7.10 -2.27
CA LEU A 112 -6.14 5.68 -2.36
C LEU A 112 -7.01 5.20 -1.19
N LEU A 113 -6.66 5.55 0.04
CA LEU A 113 -7.38 5.12 1.25
C LEU A 113 -8.80 5.72 1.34
N ALA A 114 -9.08 6.81 0.61
CA ALA A 114 -10.43 7.33 0.45
C ALA A 114 -11.35 6.42 -0.38
N LEU A 115 -10.80 5.40 -1.04
CA LEU A 115 -11.57 4.42 -1.84
C LEU A 115 -11.95 3.15 -1.05
N THR A 116 -11.80 3.17 0.27
CA THR A 116 -12.16 2.03 1.14
C THR A 116 -12.86 2.52 2.40
N VAL A 117 -13.71 1.67 2.96
CA VAL A 117 -14.26 1.84 4.31
C VAL A 117 -13.48 1.06 5.37
N SER A 118 -12.46 0.32 4.96
CA SER A 118 -11.66 -0.48 5.90
C SER A 118 -10.91 0.41 6.88
N PRO A 119 -10.82 -0.01 8.15
CA PRO A 119 -10.09 0.71 9.18
C PRO A 119 -8.59 0.47 9.06
N PHE A 120 -7.79 1.53 9.26
CA PHE A 120 -6.32 1.46 9.26
C PHE A 120 -5.70 2.41 10.26
N TYR A 121 -4.56 2.01 10.80
CA TYR A 121 -3.58 2.93 11.37
C TYR A 121 -2.54 3.27 10.29
N LEU A 122 -2.26 4.55 10.08
CA LEU A 122 -1.20 5.01 9.19
C LEU A 122 -0.15 5.78 9.98
N LEU A 123 1.01 5.18 10.20
CA LEU A 123 2.13 5.74 10.95
C LEU A 123 3.14 6.39 10.01
N LEU A 124 3.43 7.67 10.24
CA LEU A 124 4.46 8.39 9.52
C LEU A 124 5.78 8.42 10.30
N VAL A 125 6.83 7.92 9.68
CA VAL A 125 8.21 7.99 10.19
C VAL A 125 8.87 9.25 9.64
N ASP A 126 9.65 9.94 10.47
CA ASP A 126 10.40 11.11 10.01
C ASP A 126 11.52 10.70 9.04
N CYS A 127 11.32 11.02 7.78
CA CYS A 127 12.28 10.85 6.69
C CYS A 127 12.68 12.20 6.08
N ARG A 128 12.57 13.30 6.83
CA ARG A 128 12.89 14.68 6.38
C ARG A 128 12.07 15.12 5.17
N GLY A 129 10.90 14.51 4.93
CA GLY A 129 10.05 14.80 3.79
C GLY A 129 10.45 14.12 2.49
N ASP A 130 11.45 13.23 2.52
CA ASP A 130 11.81 12.40 1.38
C ASP A 130 10.67 11.42 1.07
N THR A 131 10.43 11.17 -0.21
CA THR A 131 9.62 10.02 -0.63
C THR A 131 10.31 8.72 -0.24
N VAL A 132 9.58 7.61 -0.10
CA VAL A 132 10.14 6.37 0.45
C VAL A 132 11.35 5.87 -0.35
N ASP A 133 11.32 5.93 -1.67
CA ASP A 133 12.43 5.57 -2.55
C ASP A 133 13.67 6.45 -2.29
N MET A 134 13.48 7.78 -2.16
CA MET A 134 14.55 8.70 -1.83
C MET A 134 15.04 8.54 -0.39
N ALA A 135 14.14 8.24 0.54
CA ALA A 135 14.49 7.95 1.94
C ALA A 135 15.40 6.71 2.05
N MET A 136 15.22 5.73 1.16
CA MET A 136 16.13 4.58 1.06
C MET A 136 17.49 4.96 0.48
N VAL A 137 17.54 5.85 -0.52
CA VAL A 137 18.80 6.34 -1.10
C VAL A 137 19.59 7.18 -0.08
N TYR A 138 18.90 8.06 0.64
CA TYR A 138 19.53 8.96 1.64
C TYR A 138 19.63 8.35 3.03
N THR A 139 19.23 7.10 3.20
CA THR A 139 19.23 6.40 4.50
C THR A 139 18.48 7.18 5.59
N SER A 140 17.41 7.89 5.21
CA SER A 140 16.58 8.64 6.16
C SER A 140 15.43 7.81 6.76
N PHE A 141 15.05 6.68 6.14
CA PHE A 141 14.16 5.70 6.76
C PHE A 141 15.00 4.71 7.58
N THR A 142 14.89 4.76 8.91
CA THR A 142 15.76 3.99 9.82
C THR A 142 14.97 3.22 10.88
N ALA A 143 15.60 2.21 11.47
CA ALA A 143 15.01 1.45 12.57
C ALA A 143 14.79 2.33 13.82
N ASP A 144 15.73 3.22 14.13
CA ASP A 144 15.58 4.16 15.24
C ASP A 144 14.42 5.13 15.01
N GLY A 145 14.27 5.64 13.78
CA GLY A 145 13.15 6.52 13.41
C GLY A 145 11.81 5.81 13.57
N LEU A 146 11.70 4.56 13.12
CA LEU A 146 10.49 3.76 13.30
C LEU A 146 10.21 3.49 14.79
N LYS A 147 11.22 3.09 15.57
CA LYS A 147 11.09 2.86 17.01
C LYS A 147 10.62 4.11 17.74
N HIS A 148 11.18 5.27 17.40
CA HIS A 148 10.75 6.55 17.95
C HIS A 148 9.29 6.87 17.62
N ALA A 149 8.86 6.66 16.37
CA ALA A 149 7.48 6.87 15.95
C ALA A 149 6.50 5.91 16.66
N LEU A 150 6.85 4.63 16.80
CA LEU A 150 6.04 3.64 17.51
C LEU A 150 5.83 4.02 18.99
N THR A 151 6.90 4.44 19.65
CA THR A 151 6.87 4.83 21.07
C THR A 151 6.17 6.17 21.27
N GLY A 152 6.45 7.14 20.40
CA GLY A 152 5.89 8.50 20.51
C GLY A 152 4.37 8.56 20.32
N HIS A 153 3.77 7.55 19.70
CA HIS A 153 2.33 7.46 19.48
C HIS A 153 1.64 6.35 20.29
N ASP A 154 2.36 5.70 21.21
CA ASP A 154 1.84 4.63 22.07
C ASP A 154 1.14 3.51 21.28
N LEU A 155 1.65 3.19 20.07
CA LEU A 155 0.98 2.28 19.14
C LEU A 155 0.75 0.89 19.77
N ALA A 156 1.69 0.40 20.56
CA ALA A 156 1.58 -0.89 21.25
C ALA A 156 0.39 -0.98 22.24
N VAL A 157 -0.14 0.17 22.68
CA VAL A 157 -1.34 0.22 23.54
C VAL A 157 -2.62 0.27 22.70
N LYS A 158 -2.54 0.82 21.48
CA LYS A 158 -3.68 0.99 20.57
C LYS A 158 -4.08 -0.29 19.85
N VAL A 159 -3.11 -1.17 19.57
CA VAL A 159 -3.34 -2.41 18.81
C VAL A 159 -3.13 -3.67 19.68
N ASN A 160 -3.82 -4.75 19.32
CA ASN A 160 -3.71 -6.04 20.01
C ASN A 160 -2.81 -7.06 19.27
N HIS A 161 -2.01 -6.59 18.36
CA HIS A 161 -1.05 -7.35 17.58
C HIS A 161 0.27 -6.59 17.46
N ASN A 162 1.32 -7.25 16.97
CA ASN A 162 2.65 -6.68 16.78
C ASN A 162 3.09 -6.64 15.30
N ARG A 163 2.16 -6.49 14.36
CA ARG A 163 2.43 -6.51 12.92
C ARG A 163 2.42 -5.11 12.32
N LEU A 164 3.44 -4.80 11.52
CA LEU A 164 3.57 -3.56 10.74
C LEU A 164 3.71 -3.89 9.26
N ILE A 165 3.09 -3.10 8.41
CA ILE A 165 3.24 -3.18 6.95
C ILE A 165 4.08 -2.00 6.52
N ILE A 166 5.31 -2.27 6.06
CA ILE A 166 6.24 -1.27 5.55
C ILE A 166 6.17 -1.18 4.02
N PRO A 167 6.57 -0.05 3.39
CA PRO A 167 6.61 0.06 1.94
C PRO A 167 7.57 -0.96 1.31
N GLY A 168 7.26 -1.42 0.10
CA GLY A 168 8.09 -2.41 -0.60
C GLY A 168 9.54 -1.98 -0.83
N PHE A 169 9.80 -0.67 -0.99
CA PHE A 169 11.17 -0.14 -1.05
C PHE A 169 11.98 -0.38 0.21
N CYS A 170 11.32 -0.48 1.38
CA CYS A 170 11.98 -0.73 2.66
C CYS A 170 12.27 -2.22 2.92
N ALA A 171 12.00 -3.12 1.96
CA ALA A 171 12.27 -4.56 2.10
C ALA A 171 13.68 -4.91 2.59
N PRO A 172 14.76 -4.23 2.14
CA PRO A 172 16.11 -4.50 2.65
C PRO A 172 16.29 -4.25 4.15
N LEU A 173 15.43 -3.43 4.76
CA LEU A 173 15.49 -3.10 6.19
C LEU A 173 14.66 -4.04 7.08
N LYS A 174 13.91 -5.00 6.50
CA LYS A 174 12.95 -5.83 7.22
C LYS A 174 13.52 -6.45 8.50
N GLU A 175 14.66 -7.11 8.38
CA GLU A 175 15.29 -7.84 9.50
C GLU A 175 15.80 -6.88 10.58
N ASP A 176 16.38 -5.75 10.18
CA ASP A 176 16.87 -4.73 11.11
C ASP A 176 15.69 -4.06 11.84
N LEU A 177 14.63 -3.71 11.13
CA LEU A 177 13.42 -3.14 11.71
C LEU A 177 12.78 -4.12 12.72
N ALA A 178 12.66 -5.40 12.37
CA ALA A 178 12.11 -6.41 13.28
C ALA A 178 12.96 -6.56 14.54
N ARG A 179 14.27 -6.64 14.39
CA ARG A 179 15.20 -6.79 15.52
C ARG A 179 15.16 -5.60 16.48
N GLU A 180 15.19 -4.37 15.94
CA GLU A 180 15.28 -3.15 16.75
C GLU A 180 13.97 -2.74 17.38
N THR A 181 12.85 -3.07 16.76
CA THR A 181 11.51 -2.68 17.25
C THR A 181 10.81 -3.78 18.04
N GLY A 182 11.15 -5.06 17.79
CA GLY A 182 10.44 -6.22 18.32
C GLY A 182 9.09 -6.48 17.62
N TRP A 183 8.79 -5.79 16.51
CA TRP A 183 7.57 -5.97 15.74
C TRP A 183 7.80 -6.94 14.58
N GLU A 184 6.75 -7.66 14.21
CA GLU A 184 6.69 -8.45 12.99
C GLU A 184 6.56 -7.51 11.78
N ILE A 185 7.52 -7.55 10.87
CA ILE A 185 7.55 -6.68 9.71
C ILE A 185 7.08 -7.42 8.47
N MET A 186 5.95 -6.96 7.93
CA MET A 186 5.43 -7.37 6.64
C MET A 186 5.85 -6.37 5.58
N VAL A 187 6.41 -6.87 4.48
CA VAL A 187 6.78 -6.01 3.34
C VAL A 187 5.56 -5.87 2.43
N GLY A 188 5.05 -4.67 2.35
CA GLY A 188 3.98 -4.29 1.44
C GLY A 188 4.45 -4.06 0.01
N PRO A 189 3.58 -3.56 -0.86
CA PRO A 189 3.91 -3.29 -2.25
C PRO A 189 4.83 -2.07 -2.41
N VAL A 190 5.50 -2.01 -3.58
CA VAL A 190 6.27 -0.83 -4.01
C VAL A 190 5.34 0.30 -4.43
N CYS A 191 4.30 -0.02 -5.19
CA CYS A 191 3.28 0.93 -5.62
C CYS A 191 2.10 0.91 -4.65
N ALA A 192 1.71 2.07 -4.12
CA ALA A 192 0.56 2.17 -3.22
C ALA A 192 -0.74 1.66 -3.85
N ALA A 193 -0.92 1.82 -5.18
CA ALA A 193 -2.10 1.32 -5.88
C ALA A 193 -2.30 -0.20 -5.79
N GLU A 194 -1.27 -0.95 -5.42
CA GLU A 194 -1.34 -2.40 -5.23
C GLU A 194 -1.91 -2.80 -3.85
N LEU A 195 -2.02 -1.85 -2.91
CA LEU A 195 -2.52 -2.12 -1.55
C LEU A 195 -3.89 -2.84 -1.52
N PRO A 196 -4.88 -2.51 -2.35
CA PRO A 196 -6.17 -3.21 -2.36
C PRO A 196 -6.03 -4.71 -2.59
N LEU A 197 -5.14 -5.14 -3.48
CA LEU A 197 -4.87 -6.55 -3.74
C LEU A 197 -4.00 -7.18 -2.64
N PHE A 198 -3.01 -6.44 -2.15
CA PHE A 198 -2.12 -6.91 -1.09
C PHE A 198 -2.86 -7.17 0.22
N LEU A 199 -3.80 -6.30 0.58
CA LEU A 199 -4.59 -6.41 1.81
C LEU A 199 -5.75 -7.41 1.66
N GLY A 200 -6.16 -7.75 0.43
CA GLY A 200 -7.17 -8.76 0.16
C GLY A 200 -8.48 -8.48 0.90
N ASP A 201 -8.91 -9.43 1.76
CA ASP A 201 -10.17 -9.32 2.49
C ASP A 201 -10.19 -8.17 3.53
N ALA A 202 -9.03 -7.67 3.93
CA ALA A 202 -8.94 -6.48 4.78
C ALA A 202 -9.24 -5.18 4.02
N TRP A 203 -9.37 -5.22 2.66
CA TRP A 203 -9.77 -4.09 1.84
C TRP A 203 -11.22 -4.19 1.42
N GLN A 204 -12.07 -3.36 1.99
CA GLN A 204 -13.50 -3.30 1.65
C GLN A 204 -13.80 -2.03 0.86
N GLY A 205 -14.42 -2.20 -0.31
CA GLY A 205 -14.83 -1.08 -1.15
C GLY A 205 -15.91 -0.21 -0.51
N LEU A 206 -16.07 0.99 -1.06
CA LEU A 206 -17.16 1.87 -0.69
C LEU A 206 -18.51 1.17 -0.96
N PRO A 207 -19.53 1.37 -0.10
CA PRO A 207 -20.86 0.90 -0.38
C PRO A 207 -21.39 1.54 -1.68
N SER A 208 -22.01 0.72 -2.53
CA SER A 208 -22.63 1.13 -3.79
C SER A 208 -23.92 1.92 -3.59
#